data_4d4cc43773c087fd7d6901128d553a01
#
_entry.id   4d4cc43773c087fd7d6901128d553a01
#
_cell.length_a   1.000
_cell.length_b   1.000
_cell.length_c   1.000
_cell.angle_alpha   90.00
_cell.angle_beta   90.00
_cell.angle_gamma   90.00
#
_symmetry.space_group_name_H-M   'P 1'
#
loop_
_entity.id
_entity.type
_entity.pdbx_description
1 polymer ?
#
loop_
_entity_poly.entity_id
_entity_poly.type
_entity_poly.pdbx_seq_one_letter_code
_entity_poly.pdbx_strand_id
1 'polypeptide(L)'
;MFRVHAGLPGRALPEEAEVTEEEPDWQTVKSELLEGVLKRGAMVARVGDPDLLADVAPGQRPSDLLPQVKSMIVLGGSAPRVGEWNSPRAEVLETVGTSDRMAAIGSALARQIEERLGYYAMNVPTSTDQDDKPFLDFTAAAVAAGAGSPTLAGPVLHPEHGFVYLTVILTSLPLPFDGPIEQPACPAPSCVEMYDQRGVTPCTDVCNIDDGGCLGGQIQDGLVIGRRYDANRCRDRVYHYWVPGYQAVLEKVLSEPDVERRKMMLYGSYFTRTMWSITYSNVSQGQCFECMRVCPVGAENRMLK
;
A
#
# COMPACT_ATOMS: atom_id res chain seq x y z
N MET A 1 16.89 7.45 -26.68
CA MET A 1 16.95 8.39 -25.55
C MET A 1 16.03 9.56 -25.88
N PHE A 2 14.85 9.66 -25.29
CA PHE A 2 13.97 10.80 -25.52
C PHE A 2 13.99 11.68 -24.28
N ARG A 3 14.85 12.70 -24.27
CA ARG A 3 14.65 13.83 -23.38
C ARG A 3 13.42 14.56 -23.89
N VAL A 4 12.30 14.41 -23.19
CA VAL A 4 11.16 15.29 -23.43
C VAL A 4 11.49 16.61 -22.71
N HIS A 5 12.07 17.55 -23.44
CA HIS A 5 11.96 18.93 -23.05
C HIS A 5 10.48 19.29 -23.24
N ALA A 6 9.70 19.13 -22.18
CA ALA A 6 8.41 19.79 -22.11
C ALA A 6 8.69 21.28 -22.17
N GLY A 7 8.63 21.82 -23.37
CA GLY A 7 8.78 23.23 -23.59
C GLY A 7 7.67 23.97 -22.87
N LEU A 8 7.94 24.44 -21.67
CA LEU A 8 7.15 25.51 -21.09
C LEU A 8 7.30 26.74 -22.01
N PRO A 9 6.22 27.36 -22.46
CA PRO A 9 6.31 28.52 -23.32
C PRO A 9 7.15 29.61 -22.62
N GLY A 10 8.27 29.98 -23.22
CA GLY A 10 9.06 31.13 -22.80
C GLY A 10 10.44 30.87 -22.20
N ARG A 11 10.92 29.61 -22.13
CA ARG A 11 12.31 29.36 -21.75
C ARG A 11 13.18 29.23 -22.99
N ALA A 12 14.08 30.22 -23.22
CA ALA A 12 15.11 30.10 -24.23
C ALA A 12 15.97 28.87 -23.95
N LEU A 13 16.21 28.04 -24.98
CA LEU A 13 17.15 26.92 -24.87
C LEU A 13 18.53 27.50 -24.56
N PRO A 14 19.30 26.90 -23.66
CA PRO A 14 20.71 27.23 -23.50
C PRO A 14 21.42 26.95 -24.83
N GLU A 15 22.32 27.87 -25.26
CA GLU A 15 23.26 27.61 -26.34
C GLU A 15 23.96 26.26 -26.10
N GLU A 16 24.16 25.53 -27.22
CA GLU A 16 24.75 24.18 -27.21
C GLU A 16 26.11 24.18 -26.50
N ALA A 17 26.09 23.87 -25.22
CA ALA A 17 27.27 23.38 -24.55
C ALA A 17 27.56 21.99 -25.11
N GLU A 18 28.78 21.70 -25.54
CA GLU A 18 29.27 20.36 -25.86
C GLU A 18 29.07 19.49 -24.61
N VAL A 19 27.96 18.76 -24.59
CA VAL A 19 27.68 17.77 -23.55
C VAL A 19 28.52 16.55 -23.91
N THR A 20 29.63 16.36 -23.25
CA THR A 20 30.28 15.04 -23.15
C THR A 20 29.24 14.12 -22.54
N GLU A 21 28.62 13.24 -23.35
CA GLU A 21 27.63 12.28 -22.93
C GLU A 21 28.32 11.14 -22.16
N GLU A 22 28.82 11.41 -20.97
CA GLU A 22 29.02 10.33 -20.00
C GLU A 22 27.65 9.90 -19.53
N GLU A 23 27.30 8.62 -19.76
CA GLU A 23 26.07 8.07 -19.20
C GLU A 23 26.11 8.27 -17.68
N PRO A 24 25.01 8.77 -17.08
CA PRO A 24 24.95 8.94 -15.63
C PRO A 24 25.19 7.62 -14.92
N ASP A 25 25.95 7.66 -13.83
CA ASP A 25 26.02 6.51 -12.92
C ASP A 25 24.67 6.31 -12.25
N TRP A 26 23.88 5.40 -12.84
CA TRP A 26 22.52 5.09 -12.37
C TRP A 26 22.50 4.53 -10.94
N GLN A 27 23.61 3.93 -10.48
CA GLN A 27 23.70 3.45 -9.10
C GLN A 27 23.82 4.62 -8.12
N THR A 28 24.59 5.64 -8.45
CA THR A 28 24.69 6.87 -7.65
C THR A 28 23.35 7.61 -7.66
N VAL A 29 22.71 7.77 -8.81
CA VAL A 29 21.37 8.41 -8.91
C VAL A 29 20.34 7.67 -8.07
N LYS A 30 20.31 6.33 -8.15
CA LYS A 30 19.45 5.50 -7.31
C LYS A 30 19.68 5.77 -5.84
N SER A 31 20.94 5.71 -5.41
CA SER A 31 21.29 5.90 -3.99
C SER A 31 20.85 7.25 -3.46
N GLU A 32 21.06 8.34 -4.21
CA GLU A 32 20.63 9.68 -3.83
C GLU A 32 19.10 9.81 -3.72
N LEU A 33 18.36 9.24 -4.67
CA LEU A 33 16.89 9.27 -4.64
C LEU A 33 16.34 8.50 -3.44
N LEU A 34 16.86 7.27 -3.19
CA LEU A 34 16.41 6.44 -2.10
C LEU A 34 16.78 7.02 -0.73
N GLU A 35 17.99 7.55 -0.56
CA GLU A 35 18.36 8.27 0.66
C GLU A 35 17.47 9.49 0.91
N GLY A 36 17.12 10.21 -0.16
CA GLY A 36 16.25 11.37 -0.06
C GLY A 36 14.86 11.03 0.50
N VAL A 37 14.27 9.91 0.10
CA VAL A 37 12.95 9.47 0.61
C VAL A 37 13.04 8.87 2.02
N LEU A 38 14.11 8.15 2.34
CA LEU A 38 14.36 7.65 3.69
C LEU A 38 14.48 8.81 4.70
N LYS A 39 15.22 9.88 4.35
CA LYS A 39 15.32 11.10 5.17
C LYS A 39 13.96 11.82 5.34
N ARG A 40 13.00 11.61 4.44
CA ARG A 40 11.64 12.17 4.53
C ARG A 40 10.66 11.30 5.31
N GLY A 41 11.09 10.12 5.78
CA GLY A 41 10.30 9.25 6.65
C GLY A 41 9.79 7.95 6.02
N ALA A 42 10.22 7.60 4.81
CA ALA A 42 10.09 6.22 4.34
C ALA A 42 10.99 5.31 5.20
N MET A 43 10.53 4.10 5.51
CA MET A 43 11.33 3.09 6.22
C MET A 43 11.96 2.11 5.25
N VAL A 44 11.29 1.85 4.14
CA VAL A 44 11.74 0.98 3.06
C VAL A 44 11.72 1.79 1.77
N ALA A 45 12.79 1.67 0.98
CA ALA A 45 12.88 2.25 -0.34
C ALA A 45 13.67 1.28 -1.23
N ARG A 46 13.03 0.76 -2.28
CA ARG A 46 13.57 -0.28 -3.17
C ARG A 46 13.19 0.01 -4.61
N VAL A 47 13.99 -0.51 -5.53
CA VAL A 47 13.73 -0.40 -6.97
C VAL A 47 13.42 -1.78 -7.52
N GLY A 48 12.25 -1.93 -8.14
CA GLY A 48 11.79 -3.17 -8.76
C GLY A 48 11.77 -3.12 -10.28
N ASP A 49 11.88 -4.29 -10.88
CA ASP A 49 11.74 -4.51 -12.31
C ASP A 49 10.25 -4.55 -12.67
N PRO A 50 9.73 -3.63 -13.52
CA PRO A 50 8.34 -3.67 -13.95
C PRO A 50 7.99 -4.89 -14.80
N ASP A 51 8.97 -5.53 -15.47
CA ASP A 51 8.73 -6.69 -16.30
C ASP A 51 8.35 -7.93 -15.48
N LEU A 52 8.70 -7.98 -14.19
CA LEU A 52 8.24 -9.02 -13.27
C LEU A 52 6.72 -8.97 -12.99
N LEU A 53 6.04 -7.93 -13.41
CA LEU A 53 4.59 -7.77 -13.32
C LEU A 53 3.87 -7.97 -14.67
N ALA A 54 4.54 -8.52 -15.68
CA ALA A 54 3.94 -8.73 -17.00
C ALA A 54 2.72 -9.67 -16.97
N ASP A 55 2.72 -10.66 -16.06
CA ASP A 55 1.64 -11.65 -15.91
C ASP A 55 0.50 -11.20 -14.98
N VAL A 56 0.60 -10.02 -14.38
CA VAL A 56 -0.48 -9.43 -13.59
C VAL A 56 -1.67 -9.10 -14.50
N ALA A 57 -2.87 -9.09 -13.94
CA ALA A 57 -4.10 -8.84 -14.70
C ALA A 57 -4.02 -7.51 -15.49
N PRO A 58 -4.53 -7.47 -16.72
CA PRO A 58 -4.61 -6.25 -17.51
C PRO A 58 -5.33 -5.13 -16.74
N GLY A 59 -4.80 -3.91 -16.83
CA GLY A 59 -5.25 -2.75 -16.08
C GLY A 59 -4.56 -2.57 -14.72
N GLN A 60 -3.72 -3.53 -14.30
CA GLN A 60 -2.97 -3.49 -13.03
C GLN A 60 -1.45 -3.61 -13.24
N ARG A 61 -0.99 -3.55 -14.47
CA ARG A 61 0.42 -3.63 -14.84
C ARG A 61 1.05 -2.23 -14.82
N PRO A 62 2.33 -2.12 -14.48
CA PRO A 62 3.04 -0.84 -14.58
C PRO A 62 2.94 -0.19 -15.96
N SER A 63 3.05 -0.98 -17.03
CA SER A 63 2.96 -0.53 -18.42
C SER A 63 1.57 -0.04 -18.84
N ASP A 64 0.51 -0.45 -18.16
CA ASP A 64 -0.86 0.03 -18.42
C ASP A 64 -1.02 1.49 -17.96
N LEU A 65 -0.26 1.91 -16.93
CA LEU A 65 -0.27 3.26 -16.38
C LEU A 65 0.79 4.16 -17.03
N LEU A 66 2.01 3.64 -17.20
CA LEU A 66 3.12 4.36 -17.80
C LEU A 66 3.77 3.46 -18.86
N PRO A 67 3.38 3.59 -20.16
CA PRO A 67 3.90 2.72 -21.23
C PRO A 67 5.42 2.73 -21.37
N GLN A 68 6.09 3.82 -20.97
CA GLN A 68 7.55 3.96 -21.02
C GLN A 68 8.24 3.58 -19.71
N VAL A 69 7.56 2.91 -18.80
CA VAL A 69 8.12 2.50 -17.51
C VAL A 69 9.38 1.66 -17.70
N LYS A 70 10.43 2.00 -16.94
CA LYS A 70 11.71 1.29 -16.92
C LYS A 70 12.05 0.79 -15.54
N SER A 71 11.53 1.45 -14.49
CA SER A 71 11.70 0.99 -13.12
C SER A 71 10.52 1.41 -12.25
N MET A 72 10.33 0.68 -11.17
CA MET A 72 9.36 0.97 -10.12
C MET A 72 10.11 1.29 -8.84
N ILE A 73 9.90 2.47 -8.26
CA ILE A 73 10.40 2.78 -6.92
C ILE A 73 9.29 2.48 -5.92
N VAL A 74 9.52 1.49 -5.07
CA VAL A 74 8.58 1.05 -4.06
C VAL A 74 9.02 1.59 -2.71
N LEU A 75 8.15 2.35 -2.06
CA LEU A 75 8.37 2.90 -0.74
C LEU A 75 7.46 2.21 0.26
N GLY A 76 8.01 1.84 1.42
CA GLY A 76 7.27 1.38 2.57
C GLY A 76 7.24 2.46 3.65
N GLY A 77 6.04 2.82 4.10
CA GLY A 77 5.86 3.80 5.16
C GLY A 77 6.04 3.19 6.53
N SER A 78 6.40 4.06 7.50
CA SER A 78 6.37 3.68 8.89
C SER A 78 5.01 3.12 9.24
N ALA A 79 5.01 1.95 9.86
CA ALA A 79 3.85 1.48 10.58
C ALA A 79 3.30 2.62 11.48
N PRO A 80 2.02 2.61 11.82
CA PRO A 80 1.48 3.49 12.82
C PRO A 80 2.34 3.48 14.09
N ARG A 81 2.38 4.60 14.80
CA ARG A 81 3.11 4.69 16.07
C ARG A 81 2.52 3.74 17.11
N VAL A 82 3.31 3.43 18.13
CA VAL A 82 2.93 2.49 19.19
C VAL A 82 1.55 2.80 19.81
N GLY A 83 1.25 4.07 20.08
CA GLY A 83 -0.06 4.47 20.61
C GLY A 83 -1.21 4.18 19.67
N GLU A 84 -1.00 4.36 18.37
CA GLU A 84 -1.98 4.08 17.32
C GLU A 84 -2.25 2.58 17.21
N TRP A 85 -1.19 1.75 17.23
CA TRP A 85 -1.31 0.28 17.24
C TRP A 85 -2.05 -0.25 18.47
N ASN A 86 -1.91 0.40 19.61
CA ASN A 86 -2.56 0.01 20.86
C ASN A 86 -3.93 0.67 21.05
N SER A 87 -4.42 1.45 20.08
CA SER A 87 -5.78 1.96 20.12
C SER A 87 -6.79 0.81 20.13
N PRO A 88 -7.85 0.86 20.96
CA PRO A 88 -8.92 -0.13 20.93
C PRO A 88 -9.79 -0.05 19.68
N ARG A 89 -9.52 0.93 18.79
CA ARG A 89 -10.27 1.15 17.55
C ARG A 89 -9.38 0.92 16.35
N ALA A 90 -9.68 -0.11 15.58
CA ALA A 90 -8.96 -0.43 14.35
C ALA A 90 -9.00 0.72 13.33
N GLU A 91 -10.09 1.49 13.31
CA GLU A 91 -10.29 2.62 12.39
C GLU A 91 -9.26 3.74 12.58
N VAL A 92 -8.67 3.84 13.77
CA VAL A 92 -7.63 4.84 14.05
C VAL A 92 -6.40 4.60 13.17
N LEU A 93 -6.05 3.35 12.90
CA LEU A 93 -4.87 3.02 12.08
C LEU A 93 -4.98 3.53 10.65
N GLU A 94 -6.18 3.51 10.08
CA GLU A 94 -6.41 4.05 8.74
C GLU A 94 -6.52 5.58 8.72
N THR A 95 -7.10 6.16 9.75
CA THR A 95 -7.32 7.62 9.81
C THR A 95 -6.10 8.43 10.18
N VAL A 96 -5.07 7.83 10.78
CA VAL A 96 -3.84 8.55 11.15
C VAL A 96 -2.86 8.77 10.00
N GLY A 97 -3.22 8.38 8.79
CA GLY A 97 -2.63 8.95 7.59
C GLY A 97 -1.23 8.46 7.22
N THR A 98 -0.88 7.19 7.53
CA THR A 98 0.39 6.65 7.02
C THR A 98 0.40 6.57 5.50
N SER A 99 -0.72 6.16 4.89
CA SER A 99 -0.90 6.15 3.43
C SER A 99 -0.72 7.54 2.82
N ASP A 100 -1.31 8.57 3.44
CA ASP A 100 -1.22 9.94 2.94
C ASP A 100 0.21 10.48 3.00
N ARG A 101 0.93 10.21 4.09
CA ARG A 101 2.35 10.56 4.20
C ARG A 101 3.19 9.90 3.11
N MET A 102 2.94 8.62 2.84
CA MET A 102 3.67 7.89 1.80
C MET A 102 3.32 8.39 0.41
N ALA A 103 2.05 8.67 0.14
CA ALA A 103 1.61 9.28 -1.12
C ALA A 103 2.25 10.66 -1.33
N ALA A 104 2.35 11.49 -0.28
CA ALA A 104 3.03 12.79 -0.35
C ALA A 104 4.53 12.66 -0.67
N ILE A 105 5.23 11.72 -0.01
CA ILE A 105 6.65 11.44 -0.27
C ILE A 105 6.83 10.93 -1.71
N GLY A 106 5.98 9.99 -2.16
CA GLY A 106 6.00 9.44 -3.50
C GLY A 106 5.74 10.48 -4.58
N SER A 107 4.74 11.35 -4.37
CA SER A 107 4.43 12.44 -5.30
C SER A 107 5.56 13.47 -5.38
N ALA A 108 6.20 13.79 -4.26
CA ALA A 108 7.35 14.70 -4.25
C ALA A 108 8.56 14.08 -4.96
N LEU A 109 8.78 12.75 -4.83
CA LEU A 109 9.83 12.06 -5.56
C LEU A 109 9.55 12.03 -7.07
N ALA A 110 8.33 11.69 -7.48
CA ALA A 110 7.95 11.70 -8.89
C ALA A 110 8.21 13.07 -9.52
N ARG A 111 7.76 14.13 -8.86
CA ARG A 111 8.01 15.49 -9.30
C ARG A 111 9.50 15.85 -9.36
N GLN A 112 10.30 15.41 -8.39
CA GLN A 112 11.76 15.60 -8.41
C GLN A 112 12.41 14.93 -9.62
N ILE A 113 11.97 13.70 -9.98
CA ILE A 113 12.47 12.97 -11.15
C ILE A 113 12.12 13.75 -12.43
N GLU A 114 10.88 14.21 -12.57
CA GLU A 114 10.46 14.97 -13.75
C GLU A 114 11.19 16.30 -13.91
N GLU A 115 11.24 17.10 -12.83
CA GLU A 115 11.77 18.46 -12.89
C GLU A 115 13.31 18.51 -12.96
N ARG A 116 14.01 17.59 -12.30
CA ARG A 116 15.48 17.64 -12.22
C ARG A 116 16.18 16.71 -13.18
N LEU A 117 15.58 15.53 -13.42
CA LEU A 117 16.21 14.50 -14.25
C LEU A 117 15.61 14.42 -15.65
N GLY A 118 14.42 15.00 -15.87
CA GLY A 118 13.75 15.05 -17.17
C GLY A 118 13.17 13.71 -17.63
N TYR A 119 12.88 12.79 -16.71
CA TYR A 119 12.24 11.50 -16.98
C TYR A 119 10.79 11.53 -16.54
N TYR A 120 9.93 10.76 -17.21
CA TYR A 120 8.55 10.59 -16.75
C TYR A 120 8.52 9.88 -15.40
N ALA A 121 7.71 10.38 -14.50
CA ALA A 121 7.46 9.71 -13.22
C ALA A 121 6.06 10.01 -12.72
N MET A 122 5.42 9.01 -12.11
CA MET A 122 4.12 9.17 -11.48
C MET A 122 4.03 8.36 -10.20
N ASN A 123 3.48 8.95 -9.16
CA ASN A 123 3.08 8.21 -7.98
C ASN A 123 1.73 7.54 -8.24
N VAL A 124 1.64 6.23 -8.05
CA VAL A 124 0.41 5.48 -8.27
C VAL A 124 -0.52 5.67 -7.07
N PRO A 125 -1.77 6.10 -7.28
CA PRO A 125 -2.75 6.17 -6.21
C PRO A 125 -3.04 4.79 -5.60
N THR A 126 -3.14 4.72 -4.28
CA THR A 126 -3.57 3.51 -3.55
C THR A 126 -5.10 3.34 -3.56
N SER A 127 -5.75 3.83 -4.59
CA SER A 127 -7.20 3.78 -4.80
C SER A 127 -7.56 2.68 -5.79
N THR A 128 -8.86 2.46 -5.95
CA THR A 128 -9.44 1.54 -6.92
C THR A 128 -10.18 2.30 -8.03
N ASP A 129 -10.38 1.64 -9.16
CA ASP A 129 -11.22 2.10 -10.25
C ASP A 129 -12.72 1.91 -9.96
N GLN A 130 -13.56 2.13 -10.97
CA GLN A 130 -15.03 1.98 -10.86
C GLN A 130 -15.48 0.52 -10.61
N ASP A 131 -14.65 -0.45 -11.01
CA ASP A 131 -14.89 -1.89 -10.80
C ASP A 131 -14.28 -2.41 -9.50
N ASP A 132 -13.85 -1.51 -8.61
CA ASP A 132 -13.20 -1.82 -7.34
C ASP A 132 -11.84 -2.54 -7.49
N LYS A 133 -11.18 -2.34 -8.63
CA LYS A 133 -9.86 -2.89 -8.92
C LYS A 133 -8.76 -1.87 -8.64
N PRO A 134 -7.68 -2.25 -7.95
CA PRO A 134 -6.55 -1.36 -7.76
C PRO A 134 -5.90 -1.02 -9.11
N PHE A 135 -5.39 0.20 -9.25
CA PHE A 135 -4.67 0.63 -10.46
C PHE A 135 -3.35 -0.13 -10.68
N LEU A 136 -2.79 -0.69 -9.64
CA LEU A 136 -1.56 -1.48 -9.67
C LEU A 136 -1.67 -2.62 -8.65
N ASP A 137 -1.10 -3.78 -8.95
CA ASP A 137 -0.87 -4.79 -7.91
C ASP A 137 0.30 -4.38 -7.01
N PHE A 138 0.00 -3.65 -5.94
CA PHE A 138 0.99 -3.17 -4.97
C PHE A 138 1.74 -4.31 -4.28
N THR A 139 1.09 -5.46 -4.09
CA THR A 139 1.75 -6.64 -3.48
C THR A 139 2.80 -7.20 -4.43
N ALA A 140 2.44 -7.40 -5.69
CA ALA A 140 3.39 -7.87 -6.70
C ALA A 140 4.55 -6.87 -6.89
N ALA A 141 4.26 -5.57 -6.95
CA ALA A 141 5.28 -4.53 -7.07
C ALA A 141 6.25 -4.55 -5.88
N ALA A 142 5.75 -4.68 -4.65
CA ALA A 142 6.58 -4.74 -3.46
C ALA A 142 7.46 -6.00 -3.41
N VAL A 143 6.92 -7.13 -3.84
CA VAL A 143 7.68 -8.38 -3.93
C VAL A 143 8.77 -8.28 -4.99
N ALA A 144 8.44 -7.77 -6.18
CA ALA A 144 9.40 -7.60 -7.28
C ALA A 144 10.56 -6.66 -6.90
N ALA A 145 10.29 -5.65 -6.09
CA ALA A 145 11.29 -4.70 -5.61
C ALA A 145 12.07 -5.19 -4.37
N GLY A 146 11.66 -6.29 -3.73
CA GLY A 146 12.24 -6.70 -2.44
C GLY A 146 11.87 -5.80 -1.27
N ALA A 147 10.76 -5.09 -1.37
CA ALA A 147 10.24 -4.27 -0.26
C ALA A 147 9.50 -5.10 0.81
N GLY A 148 9.30 -6.38 0.55
CA GLY A 148 8.73 -7.33 1.47
C GLY A 148 8.33 -8.62 0.79
N SER A 149 7.75 -9.56 1.53
CA SER A 149 7.26 -10.84 1.04
C SER A 149 5.76 -10.99 1.30
N PRO A 150 5.05 -11.83 0.51
CA PRO A 150 3.64 -12.12 0.74
C PRO A 150 3.44 -12.80 2.10
N THR A 151 2.29 -12.58 2.71
CA THR A 151 1.94 -13.16 4.02
C THR A 151 0.62 -13.91 3.99
N LEU A 152 0.35 -14.75 5.00
CA LEU A 152 -0.99 -15.28 5.25
C LEU A 152 -2.01 -14.17 5.54
N ALA A 153 -1.55 -13.07 6.12
CA ALA A 153 -2.40 -11.93 6.45
C ALA A 153 -2.75 -11.01 5.26
N GLY A 154 -2.38 -11.38 4.03
CA GLY A 154 -2.69 -10.60 2.84
C GLY A 154 -1.67 -9.50 2.52
N PRO A 155 -1.38 -8.54 3.39
CA PRO A 155 -0.41 -7.48 3.13
C PRO A 155 1.03 -8.00 2.99
N VAL A 156 1.89 -7.12 2.48
CA VAL A 156 3.33 -7.37 2.39
C VAL A 156 4.00 -7.17 3.74
N LEU A 157 4.95 -8.03 4.06
CA LEU A 157 5.69 -8.02 5.32
C LEU A 157 7.19 -7.83 5.06
N HIS A 158 7.74 -6.76 5.59
CA HIS A 158 9.19 -6.54 5.60
C HIS A 158 9.82 -7.30 6.78
N PRO A 159 10.98 -7.97 6.60
CA PRO A 159 11.59 -8.78 7.66
C PRO A 159 11.88 -8.03 8.96
N GLU A 160 12.35 -6.79 8.86
CA GLU A 160 12.73 -5.97 10.02
C GLU A 160 11.58 -5.09 10.51
N HIS A 161 10.78 -4.53 9.58
CA HIS A 161 9.79 -3.51 9.93
C HIS A 161 8.39 -4.07 10.14
N GLY A 162 8.16 -5.34 9.80
CA GLY A 162 6.84 -5.92 9.85
C GLY A 162 5.95 -5.40 8.71
N PHE A 163 4.70 -5.08 9.01
CA PHE A 163 3.79 -4.51 8.03
C PHE A 163 4.16 -3.08 7.67
N VAL A 164 4.23 -2.78 6.37
CA VAL A 164 4.53 -1.46 5.82
C VAL A 164 3.41 -1.01 4.90
N TYR A 165 3.12 0.28 4.94
CA TYR A 165 2.21 0.91 3.99
C TYR A 165 2.98 1.28 2.73
N LEU A 166 2.48 0.85 1.58
CA LEU A 166 3.18 0.97 0.32
C LEU A 166 2.73 2.20 -0.47
N THR A 167 3.67 2.79 -1.19
CA THR A 167 3.41 3.61 -2.37
C THR A 167 4.40 3.23 -3.46
N VAL A 168 3.99 3.37 -4.71
CA VAL A 168 4.80 2.99 -5.87
C VAL A 168 4.90 4.17 -6.81
N ILE A 169 6.12 4.47 -7.22
CA ILE A 169 6.41 5.45 -8.24
C ILE A 169 6.87 4.71 -9.49
N LEU A 170 6.14 4.86 -10.56
CA LEU A 170 6.52 4.37 -11.88
C LEU A 170 7.35 5.44 -12.58
N THR A 171 8.45 5.03 -13.23
CA THR A 171 9.30 6.00 -13.94
C THR A 171 9.95 5.40 -15.18
N SER A 172 10.20 6.26 -16.18
CA SER A 172 11.02 5.92 -17.33
C SER A 172 12.53 6.00 -17.05
N LEU A 173 12.93 6.38 -15.84
CA LEU A 173 14.31 6.43 -15.38
C LEU A 173 14.86 4.99 -15.25
N PRO A 174 15.98 4.62 -15.90
CA PRO A 174 16.49 3.24 -15.92
C PRO A 174 17.37 2.96 -14.69
N LEU A 175 16.74 2.82 -13.52
CA LEU A 175 17.45 2.53 -12.27
C LEU A 175 17.79 1.04 -12.15
N PRO A 176 18.95 0.69 -11.56
CA PRO A 176 19.28 -0.70 -11.23
C PRO A 176 18.28 -1.29 -10.23
N PHE A 177 17.86 -2.54 -10.46
CA PHE A 177 16.87 -3.23 -9.62
C PHE A 177 17.51 -3.83 -8.36
N ASP A 178 16.73 -3.95 -7.29
CA ASP A 178 17.13 -4.63 -6.05
C ASP A 178 16.77 -6.13 -6.06
N GLY A 179 15.68 -6.47 -6.74
CA GLY A 179 15.16 -7.85 -6.80
C GLY A 179 14.39 -8.30 -5.54
N PRO A 180 13.70 -9.43 -5.64
CA PRO A 180 12.91 -10.00 -4.55
C PRO A 180 13.74 -10.42 -3.33
N ILE A 181 13.12 -10.46 -2.15
CA ILE A 181 13.73 -10.98 -0.92
C ILE A 181 13.90 -12.50 -1.03
N GLU A 182 15.11 -12.99 -0.75
CA GLU A 182 15.41 -14.42 -0.82
C GLU A 182 14.70 -15.24 0.26
N GLN A 183 14.59 -14.67 1.47
CA GLN A 183 13.96 -15.35 2.61
C GLN A 183 12.68 -14.60 3.04
N PRO A 184 11.50 -15.18 2.81
CA PRO A 184 10.25 -14.55 3.21
C PRO A 184 10.15 -14.46 4.75
N ALA A 185 9.61 -13.34 5.22
CA ALA A 185 9.41 -13.10 6.66
C ALA A 185 8.22 -13.88 7.24
N CYS A 186 7.34 -14.41 6.38
CA CYS A 186 6.18 -15.21 6.75
C CYS A 186 6.31 -16.62 6.17
N PRO A 187 6.13 -17.69 7.00
CA PRO A 187 5.71 -17.65 8.40
C PRO A 187 6.90 -17.46 9.36
N ALA A 188 6.68 -16.75 10.46
CA ALA A 188 7.67 -16.71 11.53
C ALA A 188 7.75 -18.09 12.24
N PRO A 189 8.88 -18.44 12.90
CA PRO A 189 9.02 -19.73 13.57
C PRO A 189 7.88 -20.02 14.58
N SER A 190 7.47 -19.04 15.36
CA SER A 190 6.35 -19.17 16.31
C SER A 190 4.99 -19.42 15.62
N CYS A 191 4.83 -18.98 14.36
CA CYS A 191 3.62 -19.27 13.58
C CYS A 191 3.62 -20.72 13.10
N VAL A 192 4.78 -21.26 12.72
CA VAL A 192 4.93 -22.67 12.33
C VAL A 192 4.60 -23.55 13.53
N GLU A 193 5.20 -23.26 14.69
CA GLU A 193 4.95 -24.01 15.94
C GLU A 193 3.47 -23.99 16.32
N MET A 194 2.81 -22.84 16.28
CA MET A 194 1.38 -22.75 16.59
C MET A 194 0.53 -23.53 15.57
N TYR A 195 0.91 -23.47 14.28
CA TYR A 195 0.20 -24.18 13.22
C TYR A 195 0.31 -25.69 13.39
N ASP A 196 1.49 -26.21 13.72
CA ASP A 196 1.71 -27.64 13.99
C ASP A 196 0.91 -28.15 15.18
N GLN A 197 0.74 -27.32 16.20
CA GLN A 197 -0.01 -27.66 17.41
C GLN A 197 -1.52 -27.52 17.28
N ARG A 198 -2.00 -26.52 16.54
CA ARG A 198 -3.41 -26.08 16.55
C ARG A 198 -4.05 -26.00 15.16
N GLY A 199 -3.29 -26.14 14.08
CA GLY A 199 -3.77 -25.97 12.71
C GLY A 199 -4.10 -24.53 12.32
N VAL A 200 -3.71 -23.55 13.15
CA VAL A 200 -3.94 -22.13 12.92
C VAL A 200 -2.67 -21.32 13.24
N THR A 201 -2.58 -20.12 12.67
CA THR A 201 -1.56 -19.13 13.02
C THR A 201 -2.21 -17.96 13.78
N PRO A 202 -1.46 -17.09 14.46
CA PRO A 202 -2.05 -15.95 15.17
C PRO A 202 -2.99 -15.11 14.31
N CYS A 203 -2.60 -14.83 13.05
CA CYS A 203 -3.40 -14.02 12.15
C CYS A 203 -4.67 -14.74 11.65
N THR A 204 -4.62 -16.05 11.39
CA THR A 204 -5.80 -16.81 10.98
C THR A 204 -6.73 -17.09 12.17
N ASP A 205 -6.20 -17.28 13.36
CA ASP A 205 -6.97 -17.50 14.60
C ASP A 205 -7.80 -16.25 14.95
N VAL A 206 -7.20 -15.06 14.95
CA VAL A 206 -7.92 -13.81 15.22
C VAL A 206 -8.88 -13.42 14.10
N CYS A 207 -8.60 -13.87 12.87
CA CYS A 207 -9.46 -13.62 11.71
C CYS A 207 -10.68 -14.55 11.68
N ASN A 208 -10.60 -15.71 12.33
CA ASN A 208 -11.63 -16.74 12.31
C ASN A 208 -12.81 -16.32 13.19
N ILE A 209 -13.80 -15.63 12.63
CA ILE A 209 -15.05 -15.28 13.29
C ILE A 209 -16.17 -16.07 12.62
N ASP A 210 -16.97 -16.72 13.41
CA ASP A 210 -18.21 -17.48 13.21
C ASP A 210 -18.49 -18.16 11.84
N ASP A 211 -18.05 -17.57 10.70
CA ASP A 211 -18.29 -18.09 9.35
C ASP A 211 -17.02 -18.34 8.51
N GLY A 212 -15.87 -18.46 9.17
CA GLY A 212 -14.57 -18.56 8.52
C GLY A 212 -14.06 -17.21 8.05
N GLY A 213 -12.85 -16.84 8.48
CA GLY A 213 -12.25 -15.51 8.26
C GLY A 213 -11.95 -15.17 6.81
N CYS A 214 -11.44 -13.95 6.62
CA CYS A 214 -10.98 -13.46 5.32
C CYS A 214 -9.62 -14.04 4.90
N LEU A 215 -8.86 -14.60 5.86
CA LEU A 215 -7.55 -15.20 5.60
C LEU A 215 -7.66 -16.73 5.49
N GLY A 216 -6.79 -17.31 4.68
CA GLY A 216 -6.64 -18.75 4.56
C GLY A 216 -5.33 -19.12 3.91
N GLY A 217 -4.93 -20.38 4.12
CA GLY A 217 -3.70 -20.95 3.62
C GLY A 217 -3.20 -22.03 4.56
N GLN A 218 -2.15 -22.72 4.15
CA GLN A 218 -1.51 -23.78 4.93
C GLN A 218 -0.03 -23.46 5.09
N ILE A 219 0.57 -24.04 6.14
CA ILE A 219 2.02 -24.06 6.30
C ILE A 219 2.46 -25.49 6.00
N GLN A 220 3.34 -25.65 5.04
CA GLN A 220 3.96 -26.91 4.67
C GLN A 220 5.46 -26.71 4.53
N ASP A 221 6.26 -27.50 5.21
CA ASP A 221 7.73 -27.41 5.20
C ASP A 221 8.26 -26.00 5.53
N GLY A 222 7.58 -25.32 6.44
CA GLY A 222 7.93 -23.95 6.85
C GLY A 222 7.58 -22.86 5.83
N LEU A 223 6.83 -23.19 4.77
CA LEU A 223 6.40 -22.25 3.73
C LEU A 223 4.87 -22.11 3.72
N VAL A 224 4.41 -20.90 3.35
CA VAL A 224 2.99 -20.62 3.13
C VAL A 224 2.57 -21.13 1.76
N ILE A 225 1.56 -22.01 1.72
CA ILE A 225 0.95 -22.51 0.50
C ILE A 225 -0.55 -22.25 0.47
N GLY A 226 -1.14 -22.20 -0.73
CA GLY A 226 -2.58 -22.05 -0.91
C GLY A 226 -3.16 -20.78 -0.25
N ARG A 227 -2.41 -19.69 -0.23
CA ARG A 227 -2.82 -18.41 0.34
C ARG A 227 -4.16 -17.96 -0.23
N ARG A 228 -5.06 -17.54 0.64
CA ARG A 228 -6.35 -16.93 0.30
C ARG A 228 -6.55 -15.66 1.10
N TYR A 229 -7.00 -14.61 0.42
CA TYR A 229 -7.48 -13.37 1.05
C TYR A 229 -8.80 -12.96 0.42
N ASP A 230 -9.81 -12.79 1.26
CA ASP A 230 -11.13 -12.30 0.86
C ASP A 230 -11.29 -10.85 1.34
N ALA A 231 -11.10 -9.93 0.41
CA ALA A 231 -11.15 -8.49 0.67
C ALA A 231 -12.55 -8.05 1.13
N ASN A 232 -13.62 -8.65 0.59
CA ASN A 232 -14.98 -8.31 0.96
C ASN A 232 -15.26 -8.67 2.43
N ARG A 233 -14.90 -9.88 2.85
CA ARG A 233 -15.03 -10.29 4.25
C ARG A 233 -14.18 -9.44 5.18
N CYS A 234 -12.98 -9.04 4.77
CA CYS A 234 -12.12 -8.14 5.54
C CYS A 234 -12.78 -6.77 5.73
N ARG A 235 -13.35 -6.22 4.65
CA ARG A 235 -14.09 -4.96 4.65
C ARG A 235 -15.34 -5.01 5.53
N ASP A 236 -16.11 -6.09 5.47
CA ASP A 236 -17.35 -6.25 6.22
C ASP A 236 -17.15 -6.18 7.74
N ARG A 237 -15.93 -6.43 8.23
CA ARG A 237 -15.57 -6.27 9.66
C ARG A 237 -15.49 -4.82 10.14
N VAL A 238 -15.36 -3.87 9.23
CA VAL A 238 -15.32 -2.42 9.50
C VAL A 238 -16.53 -1.68 8.93
N TYR A 239 -17.67 -2.39 8.80
CA TYR A 239 -18.89 -1.91 8.17
C TYR A 239 -19.52 -0.66 8.82
N HIS A 240 -19.03 -0.20 9.94
CA HIS A 240 -19.46 1.02 10.60
C HIS A 240 -18.76 2.29 10.12
N TYR A 241 -17.79 2.14 9.22
CA TYR A 241 -16.93 3.23 8.78
C TYR A 241 -16.86 3.30 7.26
N TRP A 242 -16.52 4.47 6.71
CA TRP A 242 -16.40 4.76 5.27
C TRP A 242 -17.61 4.33 4.44
N VAL A 243 -17.39 3.83 3.25
CA VAL A 243 -18.46 3.46 2.30
C VAL A 243 -19.40 2.42 2.88
N PRO A 244 -18.96 1.31 3.48
CA PRO A 244 -19.87 0.36 4.12
C PRO A 244 -20.69 0.97 5.25
N GLY A 245 -20.09 1.82 6.07
CA GLY A 245 -20.82 2.55 7.12
C GLY A 245 -21.86 3.50 6.55
N TYR A 246 -21.53 4.22 5.47
CA TYR A 246 -22.47 5.07 4.76
C TYR A 246 -23.62 4.27 4.15
N GLN A 247 -23.32 3.16 3.48
CA GLN A 247 -24.33 2.27 2.89
C GLN A 247 -25.29 1.72 3.95
N ALA A 248 -24.77 1.24 5.07
CA ALA A 248 -25.57 0.73 6.18
C ALA A 248 -26.50 1.81 6.80
N VAL A 249 -26.02 3.05 6.91
CA VAL A 249 -26.85 4.16 7.38
C VAL A 249 -27.89 4.56 6.34
N LEU A 250 -27.50 4.60 5.07
CA LEU A 250 -28.41 4.93 3.98
C LEU A 250 -29.56 3.91 3.88
N GLU A 251 -29.25 2.62 3.99
CA GLU A 251 -30.26 1.56 4.03
C GLU A 251 -31.26 1.75 5.17
N LYS A 252 -30.79 2.09 6.37
CA LYS A 252 -31.67 2.41 7.52
C LYS A 252 -32.53 3.63 7.24
N VAL A 253 -31.98 4.67 6.63
CA VAL A 253 -32.74 5.88 6.26
C VAL A 253 -33.82 5.55 5.22
N LEU A 254 -33.49 4.77 4.20
CA LEU A 254 -34.44 4.39 3.13
C LEU A 254 -35.55 3.48 3.65
N SER A 255 -35.26 2.63 4.64
CA SER A 255 -36.23 1.71 5.24
C SER A 255 -37.12 2.37 6.31
N GLU A 256 -36.80 3.59 6.79
CA GLU A 256 -37.60 4.29 7.77
C GLU A 256 -38.92 4.84 7.13
N PRO A 257 -40.11 4.38 7.52
CA PRO A 257 -41.37 4.81 6.92
C PRO A 257 -41.78 6.22 7.34
N ASP A 258 -41.40 6.66 8.54
CA ASP A 258 -41.77 8.00 9.05
C ASP A 258 -40.87 9.08 8.46
N VAL A 259 -41.48 10.06 7.78
CA VAL A 259 -40.78 11.13 7.07
C VAL A 259 -39.98 12.02 8.01
N GLU A 260 -40.50 12.33 9.18
CA GLU A 260 -39.82 13.22 10.13
C GLU A 260 -38.64 12.48 10.80
N ARG A 261 -38.81 11.21 11.14
CA ARG A 261 -37.68 10.38 11.61
C ARG A 261 -36.61 10.22 10.54
N ARG A 262 -37.00 10.00 9.27
CA ARG A 262 -36.06 9.94 8.15
C ARG A 262 -35.23 11.20 8.03
N LYS A 263 -35.89 12.39 8.13
CA LYS A 263 -35.19 13.67 8.16
C LYS A 263 -34.23 13.79 9.34
N MET A 264 -34.68 13.42 10.55
CA MET A 264 -33.81 13.43 11.73
C MET A 264 -32.58 12.53 11.55
N MET A 265 -32.74 11.35 10.92
CA MET A 265 -31.62 10.46 10.62
C MET A 265 -30.65 11.08 9.61
N LEU A 266 -31.16 11.68 8.52
CA LEU A 266 -30.34 12.32 7.48
C LEU A 266 -29.53 13.51 8.00
N TYR A 267 -30.11 14.32 8.87
CA TYR A 267 -29.44 15.50 9.44
C TYR A 267 -28.77 15.19 10.78
N GLY A 268 -28.89 13.96 11.26
CA GLY A 268 -28.31 13.51 12.51
C GLY A 268 -26.78 13.36 12.43
N SER A 269 -26.16 13.46 13.59
CA SER A 269 -24.69 13.39 13.71
C SER A 269 -24.08 12.09 13.18
N TYR A 270 -24.81 10.97 13.27
CA TYR A 270 -24.31 9.68 12.79
C TYR A 270 -24.18 9.63 11.25
N PHE A 271 -25.19 10.08 10.52
CA PHE A 271 -25.15 10.17 9.07
C PHE A 271 -24.07 11.16 8.61
N THR A 272 -24.02 12.33 9.22
CA THR A 272 -23.02 13.34 8.91
C THR A 272 -21.59 12.84 9.16
N ARG A 273 -21.38 12.09 10.25
CA ARG A 273 -20.05 11.50 10.54
C ARG A 273 -19.63 10.43 9.54
N THR A 274 -20.56 9.59 9.10
CA THR A 274 -20.25 8.57 8.07
C THR A 274 -19.92 9.20 6.72
N MET A 275 -20.66 10.23 6.31
CA MET A 275 -20.31 11.03 5.14
C MET A 275 -18.93 11.68 5.27
N TRP A 276 -18.64 12.25 6.43
CA TRP A 276 -17.35 12.89 6.70
C TRP A 276 -16.20 11.89 6.63
N SER A 277 -16.40 10.68 7.10
CA SER A 277 -15.37 9.65 7.03
C SER A 277 -14.97 9.31 5.58
N ILE A 278 -15.92 9.37 4.63
CA ILE A 278 -15.63 9.15 3.20
C ILE A 278 -14.77 10.28 2.61
N THR A 279 -15.03 11.52 3.03
CA THR A 279 -14.32 12.69 2.48
C THR A 279 -12.92 12.89 3.06
N TYR A 280 -12.64 12.33 4.23
CA TYR A 280 -11.38 12.51 4.92
C TYR A 280 -10.32 11.44 4.62
N SER A 281 -10.71 10.34 4.02
CA SER A 281 -9.80 9.24 3.70
C SER A 281 -9.63 9.10 2.19
N ASN A 282 -8.39 8.96 1.74
CA ASN A 282 -8.08 8.56 0.37
C ASN A 282 -8.37 7.08 0.13
N VAL A 283 -8.74 6.34 1.17
CA VAL A 283 -9.10 4.93 1.11
C VAL A 283 -10.61 4.83 1.07
N SER A 284 -11.17 4.43 -0.05
CA SER A 284 -12.62 4.26 -0.24
C SER A 284 -13.19 3.08 0.55
N GLN A 285 -12.33 2.19 1.03
CA GLN A 285 -12.71 0.97 1.73
C GLN A 285 -11.84 0.74 2.96
N GLY A 286 -12.46 0.64 4.12
CA GLY A 286 -11.79 0.28 5.36
C GLY A 286 -11.34 -1.18 5.38
N GLN A 287 -10.29 -1.46 6.15
CA GLN A 287 -9.78 -2.80 6.40
C GLN A 287 -9.68 -3.08 7.90
N CYS A 288 -9.87 -4.34 8.27
CA CYS A 288 -9.59 -4.78 9.63
C CYS A 288 -8.08 -5.01 9.79
N PHE A 289 -7.50 -4.55 10.91
CA PHE A 289 -6.06 -4.66 11.19
C PHE A 289 -5.71 -5.71 12.26
N GLU A 290 -6.66 -6.50 12.72
CA GLU A 290 -6.41 -7.43 13.82
C GLU A 290 -5.34 -8.47 13.49
N CYS A 291 -5.31 -8.98 12.26
CA CYS A 291 -4.26 -9.90 11.80
C CYS A 291 -2.85 -9.26 11.84
N MET A 292 -2.76 -7.97 11.58
CA MET A 292 -1.49 -7.23 11.66
C MET A 292 -1.07 -7.01 13.11
N ARG A 293 -2.04 -6.78 14.02
CA ARG A 293 -1.78 -6.57 15.45
C ARG A 293 -1.13 -7.77 16.12
N VAL A 294 -1.56 -8.97 15.74
CA VAL A 294 -1.07 -10.23 16.34
C VAL A 294 0.13 -10.82 15.61
N CYS A 295 0.56 -10.23 14.50
CA CYS A 295 1.72 -10.72 13.75
C CYS A 295 3.00 -10.60 14.61
N PRO A 296 3.78 -11.68 14.77
CA PRO A 296 5.01 -11.63 15.57
C PRO A 296 6.13 -10.84 14.89
N VAL A 297 6.15 -10.76 13.55
CA VAL A 297 7.19 -10.02 12.81
C VAL A 297 6.99 -8.51 12.98
N GLY A 298 8.05 -7.82 13.38
CA GLY A 298 8.02 -6.39 13.67
C GLY A 298 7.19 -6.03 14.92
N ALA A 299 6.90 -7.00 15.80
CA ALA A 299 6.12 -6.76 17.02
C ALA A 299 6.81 -5.73 17.94
N GLU A 300 8.13 -5.73 18.00
CA GLU A 300 8.94 -4.76 18.75
C GLU A 300 8.69 -3.32 18.34
N ASN A 301 8.33 -3.08 17.09
CA ASN A 301 8.00 -1.75 16.57
C ASN A 301 6.61 -1.26 16.99
N ARG A 302 5.80 -2.16 17.56
CA ARG A 302 4.42 -1.89 18.02
C ARG A 302 4.29 -1.84 19.52
N MET A 303 5.34 -2.17 20.28
CA MET A 303 5.35 -2.25 21.74
C MET A 303 6.10 -1.08 22.33
N LEU A 304 5.64 -0.59 23.49
CA LEU A 304 6.41 0.31 24.32
C LEU A 304 7.62 -0.45 24.86
N LYS A 305 8.80 0.16 24.76
CA LYS A 305 10.02 -0.36 25.39
C LYS A 305 10.02 -0.09 26.86
#